data_f55c3855cff4d90bfeb32ed0b1310f3d
#
_entry.id   f55c3855cff4d90bfeb32ed0b1310f3d
#
_cell.length_a   1.000
_cell.length_b   1.000
_cell.length_c   1.000
_cell.angle_alpha   90.00
_cell.angle_beta   90.00
_cell.angle_gamma   90.00
#
_symmetry.space_group_name_H-M   'P 1'
#
loop_
_entity.id
_entity.type
_entity.pdbx_description
1 polymer ?
#
loop_
_entity_poly.entity_id
_entity_poly.type
_entity_poly.pdbx_seq_one_letter_code
_entity_poly.pdbx_strand_id
1 'polypeptide(L)'
;MDWLCTENFAPFISDDDKTLIYYFKVISLQKVLTFGNKGYLRVVFKPYSKYAYRREVYDVDVYGEKTIEIYNPSKKIYYPQIELINMGITDTINKINDMEIVGLKTQEKIIIDGLVKLVQTDKFVNKFDCCNRKWIKLPPRESTVITLSGDMVVKIICEFPILK
;
A
#
# COMPACT_ATOMS: atom_id res chain seq x y z
N MET A 1 -0.90 -26.37 12.34
CA MET A 1 0.33 -25.53 12.20
C MET A 1 0.45 -24.91 10.80
N ASP A 2 -0.51 -25.12 9.95
CA ASP A 2 -0.47 -24.70 8.54
C ASP A 2 -0.44 -23.18 8.32
N TRP A 3 -0.89 -22.41 9.31
CA TRP A 3 -0.86 -20.96 9.28
C TRP A 3 0.55 -20.34 9.30
N LEU A 4 1.55 -21.08 9.81
CA LEU A 4 2.96 -20.64 9.79
C LEU A 4 3.70 -21.01 8.50
N CYS A 5 3.25 -22.05 7.80
CA CYS A 5 3.91 -22.58 6.62
C CYS A 5 3.25 -22.02 5.35
N THR A 6 3.42 -20.74 5.09
CA THR A 6 2.96 -20.12 3.85
C THR A 6 4.00 -20.27 2.74
N GLU A 7 3.56 -20.54 1.51
CA GLU A 7 4.45 -20.56 0.34
C GLU A 7 5.01 -19.18 0.01
N ASN A 8 4.29 -18.13 0.41
CA ASN A 8 4.61 -16.73 0.17
C ASN A 8 5.11 -16.02 1.42
N PHE A 9 5.76 -14.87 1.24
CA PHE A 9 6.07 -13.97 2.34
C PHE A 9 4.78 -13.40 2.93
N ALA A 10 4.63 -13.51 4.25
CA ALA A 10 3.49 -13.01 4.99
C ALA A 10 3.87 -11.80 5.86
N PRO A 11 2.95 -10.86 6.09
CA PRO A 11 3.18 -9.74 6.99
C PRO A 11 3.27 -10.25 8.44
N PHE A 12 4.22 -9.70 9.17
CA PHE A 12 4.42 -9.94 10.58
C PHE A 12 4.49 -8.60 11.31
N ILE A 13 3.66 -8.44 12.32
CA ILE A 13 3.60 -7.26 13.17
C ILE A 13 3.95 -7.73 14.59
N SER A 14 4.97 -7.10 15.21
CA SER A 14 5.35 -7.37 16.59
C SER A 14 4.43 -6.60 17.54
N ASP A 15 4.12 -7.20 18.69
CA ASP A 15 3.41 -6.50 19.77
C ASP A 15 4.22 -5.35 20.38
N ASP A 16 5.54 -5.41 20.27
CA ASP A 16 6.45 -4.37 20.78
C ASP A 16 6.39 -3.08 19.91
N ASP A 17 6.13 -3.21 18.60
CA ASP A 17 6.02 -2.09 17.70
C ASP A 17 5.01 -2.39 16.58
N LYS A 18 3.76 -2.04 16.82
CA LYS A 18 2.64 -2.27 15.90
C LYS A 18 2.66 -1.35 14.67
N THR A 19 3.55 -0.36 14.64
CA THR A 19 3.67 0.57 13.52
C THR A 19 4.53 0.02 12.39
N LEU A 20 5.27 -1.06 12.65
CA LEU A 20 6.18 -1.67 11.70
C LEU A 20 5.69 -3.04 11.25
N ILE A 21 5.70 -3.23 9.95
CA ILE A 21 5.37 -4.49 9.29
C ILE A 21 6.66 -5.10 8.74
N TYR A 22 6.88 -6.36 9.04
CA TYR A 22 7.93 -7.17 8.47
C TYR A 22 7.30 -8.23 7.56
N TYR A 23 7.96 -8.55 6.47
CA TYR A 23 7.51 -9.64 5.61
C TYR A 23 8.49 -10.81 5.76
N PHE A 24 7.98 -11.93 6.26
CA PHE A 24 8.77 -13.14 6.49
C PHE A 24 8.14 -14.35 5.80
N LYS A 25 9.00 -15.31 5.49
CA LYS A 25 8.61 -16.67 5.12
C LYS A 25 9.28 -17.63 6.09
N VAL A 26 8.54 -18.62 6.57
CA VAL A 26 9.11 -19.72 7.37
C VAL A 26 9.88 -20.65 6.45
N ILE A 27 11.14 -20.88 6.77
CA ILE A 27 12.02 -21.78 6.02
C ILE A 27 12.36 -23.07 6.79
N SER A 28 12.19 -23.06 8.09
CA SER A 28 12.40 -24.25 8.92
C SER A 28 11.51 -24.23 10.15
N LEU A 29 10.93 -25.37 10.45
CA LEU A 29 10.09 -25.59 11.63
C LEU A 29 10.58 -26.88 12.31
N GLN A 30 11.07 -26.77 13.54
CA GLN A 30 11.54 -27.91 14.32
C GLN A 30 10.80 -27.97 15.65
N LYS A 31 10.18 -29.10 15.93
CA LYS A 31 9.64 -29.40 17.26
C LYS A 31 10.75 -29.97 18.10
N VAL A 32 11.09 -29.30 19.20
CA VAL A 32 12.09 -29.76 20.17
C VAL A 32 11.35 -30.21 21.41
N LEU A 33 11.50 -31.49 21.75
CA LEU A 33 10.97 -32.09 22.99
C LEU A 33 12.05 -32.04 24.04
N THR A 34 11.68 -31.52 25.19
CA THR A 34 12.53 -31.54 26.40
C THR A 34 12.01 -32.55 27.38
N PHE A 35 12.80 -32.86 28.41
CA PHE A 35 12.41 -33.79 29.49
C PHE A 35 11.11 -33.33 30.18
N GLY A 36 10.20 -34.24 30.50
CA GLY A 36 8.98 -33.96 31.24
C GLY A 36 7.80 -33.43 30.40
N ASN A 37 7.64 -33.89 29.16
CA ASN A 37 6.55 -33.54 28.24
C ASN A 37 6.43 -32.03 27.90
N LYS A 38 7.44 -31.24 28.23
CA LYS A 38 7.53 -29.85 27.77
C LYS A 38 8.30 -29.83 26.45
N GLY A 39 7.79 -29.08 25.48
CA GLY A 39 8.42 -28.89 24.20
C GLY A 39 8.36 -27.44 23.79
N TYR A 40 9.26 -27.06 22.90
CA TYR A 40 9.21 -25.76 22.24
C TYR A 40 9.33 -25.93 20.73
N LEU A 41 8.85 -24.93 20.02
CA LEU A 41 8.92 -24.87 18.58
C LEU A 41 10.06 -23.94 18.19
N ARG A 42 11.02 -24.44 17.43
CA ARG A 42 12.03 -23.60 16.79
C ARG A 42 11.59 -23.25 15.38
N VAL A 43 11.38 -21.96 15.15
CA VAL A 43 10.97 -21.43 13.85
C VAL A 43 12.09 -20.57 13.28
N VAL A 44 12.49 -20.83 12.03
CA VAL A 44 13.46 -20.00 11.32
C VAL A 44 12.74 -19.26 10.23
N PHE A 45 12.85 -17.93 10.26
CA PHE A 45 12.23 -17.03 9.30
C PHE A 45 13.28 -16.50 8.31
N LYS A 46 12.89 -16.42 7.05
CA LYS A 46 13.62 -15.67 6.01
C LYS A 46 12.92 -14.35 5.79
N PRO A 47 13.58 -13.19 5.98
CA PRO A 47 12.99 -11.90 5.69
C PRO A 47 12.91 -11.68 4.18
N TYR A 48 11.87 -10.97 3.72
CA TYR A 48 11.72 -10.53 2.34
C TYR A 48 12.81 -9.52 1.96
N SER A 49 13.10 -8.61 2.87
CA SER A 49 14.11 -7.56 2.69
C SER A 49 14.76 -7.19 4.02
N LYS A 50 15.77 -6.34 3.97
CA LYS A 50 16.40 -5.74 5.16
C LYS A 50 15.60 -4.60 5.77
N TYR A 51 14.45 -4.26 5.20
CA TYR A 51 13.60 -3.17 5.66
C TYR A 51 12.44 -3.72 6.49
N ALA A 52 12.07 -2.97 7.54
CA ALA A 52 10.72 -2.94 8.05
C ALA A 52 9.91 -1.95 7.22
N TYR A 53 8.60 -2.07 7.23
CA TYR A 53 7.72 -1.17 6.47
C TYR A 53 6.76 -0.48 7.44
N ARG A 54 6.64 0.85 7.31
CA ARG A 54 5.61 1.62 7.99
C ARG A 54 4.45 1.81 7.02
N ARG A 55 3.29 1.28 7.39
CA ARG A 55 2.08 1.45 6.60
C ARG A 55 1.29 2.63 7.12
N GLU A 56 0.96 3.54 6.22
CA GLU A 56 0.07 4.68 6.45
C GLU A 56 -1.04 4.65 5.41
N VAL A 57 -2.27 4.93 5.84
CA VAL A 57 -3.45 4.90 4.99
C VAL A 57 -4.22 6.20 5.19
N TYR A 58 -4.51 6.86 4.09
CA TYR A 58 -5.27 8.12 4.06
C TYR A 58 -6.57 7.86 3.30
N ASP A 59 -7.69 7.89 4.01
CA ASP A 59 -9.03 7.75 3.43
C ASP A 59 -9.65 9.16 3.33
N VAL A 60 -10.02 9.59 2.13
CA VAL A 60 -10.51 10.95 1.86
C VAL A 60 -11.71 10.92 0.92
N ASP A 61 -12.82 11.47 1.40
CA ASP A 61 -13.97 11.79 0.55
C ASP A 61 -13.78 13.17 -0.06
N VAL A 62 -13.80 13.27 -1.37
CA VAL A 62 -13.56 14.50 -2.12
C VAL A 62 -14.83 14.91 -2.85
N TYR A 63 -15.34 16.09 -2.50
CA TYR A 63 -16.42 16.78 -3.19
C TYR A 63 -15.93 18.20 -3.47
N GLY A 64 -15.45 18.43 -4.69
CA GLY A 64 -14.75 19.66 -5.06
C GLY A 64 -13.24 19.55 -4.89
N GLU A 65 -12.65 20.26 -3.94
CA GLU A 65 -11.20 20.28 -3.74
C GLU A 65 -10.83 19.99 -2.26
N LYS A 66 -9.82 19.16 -2.05
CA LYS A 66 -9.21 18.89 -0.74
C LYS A 66 -7.70 18.75 -0.86
N THR A 67 -7.00 19.03 0.23
CA THR A 67 -5.56 18.80 0.34
C THR A 67 -5.25 17.91 1.53
N ILE A 68 -4.26 17.05 1.37
CA ILE A 68 -3.67 16.26 2.44
C ILE A 68 -2.15 16.41 2.38
N GLU A 69 -1.49 16.23 3.51
CA GLU A 69 -0.04 16.21 3.59
C GLU A 69 0.45 14.81 3.94
N ILE A 70 1.41 14.30 3.18
CA ILE A 70 2.01 12.98 3.38
C ILE A 70 3.51 13.15 3.57
N TYR A 71 4.02 12.70 4.72
CA TYR A 71 5.46 12.67 5.01
C TYR A 71 6.06 11.33 4.61
N ASN A 72 7.10 11.34 3.79
CA ASN A 72 7.86 10.12 3.46
C ASN A 72 9.06 9.96 4.40
N PRO A 73 9.01 9.07 5.40
CA PRO A 73 10.12 8.87 6.35
C PRO A 73 11.28 8.07 5.75
N SER A 74 11.13 7.50 4.57
CA SER A 74 12.14 6.67 3.94
C SER A 74 13.29 7.49 3.34
N LYS A 75 14.38 6.82 3.00
CA LYS A 75 15.53 7.43 2.29
C LYS A 75 15.41 7.35 0.77
N LYS A 76 14.27 6.93 0.25
CA LYS A 76 14.03 6.75 -1.19
C LYS A 76 12.75 7.45 -1.61
N ILE A 77 12.71 7.85 -2.89
CA ILE A 77 11.46 8.27 -3.51
C ILE A 77 10.47 7.11 -3.38
N TYR A 78 9.26 7.44 -2.96
CA TYR A 78 8.18 6.48 -2.82
C TYR A 78 7.05 6.80 -3.80
N TYR A 79 6.39 5.77 -4.30
CA TYR A 79 5.23 5.86 -5.18
C TYR A 79 4.07 5.14 -4.50
N PRO A 80 3.03 5.86 -4.07
CA PRO A 80 1.92 5.26 -3.35
C PRO A 80 1.05 4.38 -4.25
N GLN A 81 0.35 3.45 -3.63
CA GLN A 81 -0.81 2.81 -4.21
C GLN A 81 -2.04 3.66 -3.89
N ILE A 82 -2.93 3.84 -4.87
CA ILE A 82 -4.13 4.64 -4.72
C ILE A 82 -5.32 3.80 -5.18
N GLU A 83 -6.31 3.69 -4.32
CA GLU A 83 -7.63 3.19 -4.68
C GLU A 83 -8.54 4.40 -4.86
N LEU A 84 -9.21 4.51 -6.00
CA LEU A 84 -10.12 5.60 -6.32
C LEU A 84 -11.46 5.04 -6.73
N ILE A 85 -12.53 5.60 -6.18
CA ILE A 85 -13.91 5.33 -6.59
C ILE A 85 -14.48 6.64 -7.13
N ASN A 86 -14.90 6.64 -8.41
CA ASN A 86 -15.57 7.79 -9.01
C ASN A 86 -16.99 7.90 -8.46
N MET A 87 -17.30 9.03 -7.83
CA MET A 87 -18.65 9.31 -7.29
C MET A 87 -19.46 10.18 -8.25
N GLY A 88 -18.78 10.86 -9.17
CA GLY A 88 -19.41 11.69 -10.19
C GLY A 88 -19.92 10.90 -11.40
N ILE A 89 -20.43 11.64 -12.40
CA ILE A 89 -20.83 11.08 -13.69
C ILE A 89 -19.61 10.68 -14.53
N THR A 90 -19.84 9.99 -15.66
CA THR A 90 -18.74 9.44 -16.49
C THR A 90 -17.79 10.51 -17.02
N ASP A 91 -18.25 11.73 -17.25
CA ASP A 91 -17.42 12.84 -17.76
C ASP A 91 -16.71 13.61 -16.64
N THR A 92 -16.86 13.20 -15.40
CA THR A 92 -16.17 13.83 -14.26
C THR A 92 -14.66 13.62 -14.39
N ILE A 93 -13.92 14.74 -14.30
CA ILE A 93 -12.46 14.71 -14.25
C ILE A 93 -12.03 14.69 -12.79
N ASN A 94 -11.47 13.58 -12.37
CA ASN A 94 -10.87 13.45 -11.06
C ASN A 94 -9.36 13.72 -11.14
N LYS A 95 -8.83 14.51 -10.21
CA LYS A 95 -7.40 14.86 -10.20
C LYS A 95 -6.76 14.56 -8.87
N ILE A 96 -5.53 14.09 -8.94
CA ILE A 96 -4.63 13.92 -7.80
C ILE A 96 -3.32 14.61 -8.17
N ASN A 97 -3.09 15.82 -7.70
CA ASN A 97 -2.08 16.74 -8.22
C ASN A 97 -2.25 16.91 -9.77
N ASP A 98 -1.18 16.67 -10.52
CA ASP A 98 -1.19 16.72 -11.98
C ASP A 98 -1.74 15.45 -12.65
N MET A 99 -2.02 14.39 -11.89
CA MET A 99 -2.62 13.18 -12.44
C MET A 99 -4.10 13.42 -12.69
N GLU A 100 -4.52 13.34 -13.93
CA GLU A 100 -5.92 13.42 -14.35
C GLU A 100 -6.44 12.02 -14.66
N ILE A 101 -7.64 11.73 -14.17
CA ILE A 101 -8.35 10.46 -14.34
C ILE A 101 -9.73 10.77 -14.89
N VAL A 102 -10.02 10.20 -16.07
CA VAL A 102 -11.24 10.48 -16.84
C VAL A 102 -11.91 9.19 -17.33
N GLY A 103 -13.16 9.27 -17.73
CA GLY A 103 -13.87 8.15 -18.37
C GLY A 103 -14.20 6.99 -17.44
N LEU A 104 -14.24 7.23 -16.13
CA LEU A 104 -14.73 6.25 -15.16
C LEU A 104 -16.26 6.35 -15.02
N LYS A 105 -16.92 5.20 -14.97
CA LYS A 105 -18.35 5.15 -14.64
C LYS A 105 -18.58 5.55 -13.19
N THR A 106 -19.78 6.00 -12.88
CA THR A 106 -20.21 6.24 -11.49
C THR A 106 -20.02 4.96 -10.66
N GLN A 107 -19.43 5.08 -9.48
CA GLN A 107 -19.06 3.98 -8.58
C GLN A 107 -18.03 2.99 -9.14
N GLU A 108 -17.40 3.31 -10.27
CA GLU A 108 -16.30 2.48 -10.76
C GLU A 108 -15.06 2.68 -9.87
N LYS A 109 -14.53 1.56 -9.39
CA LYS A 109 -13.31 1.52 -8.59
C LYS A 109 -12.10 1.19 -9.47
N ILE A 110 -11.03 1.97 -9.32
CA ILE A 110 -9.74 1.68 -9.91
C ILE A 110 -8.65 1.61 -8.83
N ILE A 111 -7.61 0.86 -9.14
CA ILE A 111 -6.39 0.74 -8.35
C ILE A 111 -5.25 1.27 -9.21
N ILE A 112 -4.55 2.26 -8.69
CA ILE A 112 -3.39 2.90 -9.31
C ILE A 112 -2.17 2.48 -8.50
N ASP A 113 -1.29 1.67 -9.07
CA ASP A 113 -0.01 1.32 -8.46
C ASP A 113 1.10 2.21 -9.05
N GLY A 114 1.54 3.17 -8.26
CA GLY A 114 2.57 4.12 -8.66
C GLY A 114 3.96 3.49 -8.84
N LEU A 115 4.25 2.37 -8.17
CA LEU A 115 5.54 1.68 -8.25
C LEU A 115 5.71 0.91 -9.56
N VAL A 116 4.71 0.09 -9.91
CA VAL A 116 4.75 -0.73 -11.14
C VAL A 116 4.13 -0.04 -12.34
N LYS A 117 3.59 1.18 -12.15
CA LYS A 117 2.97 2.00 -13.21
C LYS A 117 1.76 1.31 -13.83
N LEU A 118 0.86 0.83 -12.98
CA LEU A 118 -0.33 0.09 -13.38
C LEU A 118 -1.59 0.84 -12.95
N VAL A 119 -2.60 0.85 -13.83
CA VAL A 119 -3.97 1.31 -13.55
C VAL A 119 -4.93 0.21 -13.96
N GLN A 120 -5.70 -0.28 -13.02
CA GLN A 120 -6.65 -1.37 -13.26
C GLN A 120 -7.88 -1.27 -12.36
N THR A 121 -8.96 -1.94 -12.74
CA THR A 121 -10.09 -2.12 -11.84
C THR A 121 -9.79 -3.16 -10.76
N ASP A 122 -10.66 -3.28 -9.76
CA ASP A 122 -10.66 -4.37 -8.76
C ASP A 122 -10.79 -5.77 -9.38
N LYS A 123 -11.31 -5.86 -10.61
CA LYS A 123 -11.42 -7.10 -11.41
C LYS A 123 -10.25 -7.28 -12.38
N PHE A 124 -9.14 -6.58 -12.17
CA PHE A 124 -7.92 -6.65 -12.99
C PHE A 124 -8.12 -6.24 -14.46
N VAL A 125 -9.15 -5.47 -14.78
CA VAL A 125 -9.32 -4.87 -16.12
C VAL A 125 -8.40 -3.67 -16.24
N ASN A 126 -7.58 -3.65 -17.27
CA ASN A 126 -6.66 -2.54 -17.54
C ASN A 126 -7.44 -1.23 -17.81
N LYS A 127 -7.04 -0.16 -17.13
CA LYS A 127 -7.60 1.19 -17.21
C LYS A 127 -6.51 2.25 -17.44
N PHE A 128 -5.40 1.84 -18.04
CA PHE A 128 -4.25 2.70 -18.23
C PHE A 128 -4.55 3.97 -19.07
N ASP A 129 -5.50 3.88 -19.99
CA ASP A 129 -5.90 4.99 -20.85
C ASP A 129 -6.81 6.01 -20.13
N CYS A 130 -7.33 5.68 -18.95
CA CYS A 130 -8.11 6.60 -18.15
C CYS A 130 -7.26 7.68 -17.47
N CYS A 131 -5.93 7.58 -17.47
CA CYS A 131 -5.09 8.53 -16.79
C CYS A 131 -3.98 9.11 -17.68
N ASN A 132 -3.58 10.35 -17.41
CA ASN A 132 -2.52 11.05 -18.12
C ASN A 132 -1.08 10.63 -17.73
N ARG A 133 -0.92 9.61 -16.86
CA ARG A 133 0.36 9.00 -16.46
C ARG A 133 1.30 9.92 -15.67
N LYS A 134 0.83 11.00 -15.10
CA LYS A 134 1.59 11.87 -14.20
C LYS A 134 1.60 11.28 -12.79
N TRP A 135 2.47 10.31 -12.57
CA TRP A 135 2.56 9.54 -11.33
C TRP A 135 2.94 10.38 -10.13
N ILE A 136 2.26 10.15 -9.00
CA ILE A 136 2.57 10.80 -7.73
C ILE A 136 3.88 10.27 -7.19
N LYS A 137 4.74 11.19 -6.78
CA LYS A 137 6.05 10.92 -6.19
C LYS A 137 6.11 11.56 -4.83
N LEU A 138 6.55 10.82 -3.84
CA LEU A 138 6.83 11.30 -2.50
C LEU A 138 8.35 11.33 -2.32
N PRO A 139 8.98 12.52 -2.33
CA PRO A 139 10.42 12.67 -2.11
C PRO A 139 10.86 12.11 -0.75
N PRO A 140 12.12 11.68 -0.60
CA PRO A 140 12.61 11.10 0.65
C PRO A 140 12.74 12.16 1.75
N ARG A 141 12.26 11.85 2.95
CA ARG A 141 12.34 12.70 4.14
C ARG A 141 11.71 14.09 3.99
N GLU A 142 10.69 14.16 3.16
CA GLU A 142 9.96 15.39 2.90
C GLU A 142 8.45 15.17 3.04
N SER A 143 7.75 16.23 3.43
CA SER A 143 6.29 16.32 3.33
C SER A 143 5.90 16.73 1.92
N THR A 144 4.90 16.08 1.37
CA THR A 144 4.32 16.39 0.06
C THR A 144 2.86 16.72 0.24
N VAL A 145 2.46 17.89 -0.23
CA VAL A 145 1.04 18.28 -0.30
C VAL A 145 0.42 17.60 -1.53
N ILE A 146 -0.63 16.85 -1.30
CA ILE A 146 -1.43 16.20 -2.34
C ILE A 146 -2.75 16.95 -2.45
N THR A 147 -2.98 17.56 -3.60
CA THR A 147 -4.25 18.21 -3.93
C THR A 147 -5.14 17.20 -4.65
N LEU A 148 -6.35 17.03 -4.14
CA LEU A 148 -7.38 16.15 -4.66
C LEU A 148 -8.52 17.02 -5.18
N SER A 149 -9.01 16.80 -6.41
CA SER A 149 -10.17 17.52 -6.91
C SER A 149 -11.05 16.63 -7.78
N GLY A 150 -12.35 16.88 -7.73
CA GLY A 150 -13.37 16.12 -8.43
C GLY A 150 -14.47 15.63 -7.47
N ASP A 151 -15.06 14.50 -7.82
CA ASP A 151 -16.12 13.84 -7.06
C ASP A 151 -15.73 12.35 -6.90
N MET A 152 -15.03 12.05 -5.83
CA MET A 152 -14.39 10.73 -5.65
C MET A 152 -14.15 10.39 -4.18
N VAL A 153 -14.08 9.09 -3.90
CA VAL A 153 -13.51 8.56 -2.67
C VAL A 153 -12.11 8.04 -2.98
N VAL A 154 -11.12 8.51 -2.26
CA VAL A 154 -9.71 8.16 -2.48
C VAL A 154 -9.12 7.53 -1.23
N LYS A 155 -8.44 6.41 -1.41
CA LYS A 155 -7.63 5.78 -0.39
C LYS A 155 -6.18 5.72 -0.86
N ILE A 156 -5.29 6.46 -0.20
CA ILE A 156 -3.87 6.46 -0.51
C ILE A 156 -3.17 5.55 0.50
N ILE A 157 -2.46 4.55 0.00
CA ILE A 157 -1.76 3.54 0.79
C ILE A 157 -0.27 3.69 0.57
N CYS A 158 0.45 3.96 1.66
CA CYS A 158 1.89 4.09 1.67
C CYS A 158 2.50 3.00 2.56
N GLU A 159 3.46 2.23 2.03
CA GLU A 159 4.28 1.29 2.79
C GLU A 159 5.74 1.71 2.69
N PHE A 160 6.15 2.62 3.56
CA PHE A 160 7.48 3.20 3.54
C PHE A 160 8.54 2.22 4.06
N PRO A 161 9.59 1.90 3.28
CA PRO A 161 10.69 1.08 3.76
C PRO A 161 11.53 1.85 4.78
N ILE A 162 11.59 1.34 6.01
CA ILE A 162 12.36 1.91 7.12
C ILE A 162 13.57 1.02 7.36
N LEU A 163 14.77 1.60 7.36
CA LEU A 163 15.99 0.93 7.79
C LEU A 163 16.02 0.95 9.33
N LYS A 164 16.10 -0.22 9.93
CA LYS A 164 16.49 -0.37 11.33
C LYS A 164 17.99 -0.49 11.47
#